data_184e1a68eaf59726ca2ab270c7306253
#
_entry.id   184e1a68eaf59726ca2ab270c7306253
#
_cell.length_a   1.000
_cell.length_b   1.000
_cell.length_c   1.000
_cell.angle_alpha   90.00
_cell.angle_beta   90.00
_cell.angle_gamma   90.00
#
_symmetry.space_group_name_H-M   'P 1'
#
loop_
_entity.id
_entity.type
_entity.pdbx_description
1 polymer ?
#
loop_
_entity_poly.entity_id
_entity_poly.type
_entity_poly.pdbx_seq_one_letter_code
_entity_poly.pdbx_strand_id
1 'polypeptide(L)'
;MRLLIGALAACLILASTDDATAGDPSQNVQSVLGWEAVGRLNIGGRNMCTGALIAPNLVLTAAHCLFNQETGRAVKPSSVKFEAGLNGRRVKASRTVSRVELHPDYRFRSQGQSQIGYDIAVLRLDRPISSSEIMPFRMAAAPQRGDSVGVLSYTYVQNNRPRFEQPCHVLARQAETLVMTCLVEFGASGAPVLAVVPGQAPRVVSVVSAKAAMGNKRVSIGTTLDQTVQMLIRRAG
;
A
#
# COMPACT_ATOMS: atom_id res chain seq x y z
N MET A 1 -55.77 19.27 62.04
CA MET A 1 -54.48 18.70 61.98
C MET A 1 -54.40 17.94 60.62
N ARG A 2 -53.94 18.61 59.57
CA ARG A 2 -53.89 18.09 58.19
C ARG A 2 -52.40 17.74 57.82
N LEU A 3 -52.11 16.46 57.65
CA LEU A 3 -50.78 16.00 57.13
C LEU A 3 -50.78 16.23 55.66
N LEU A 4 -49.77 16.96 55.15
CA LEU A 4 -49.41 17.06 53.75
C LEU A 4 -48.31 16.03 53.47
N ILE A 5 -48.62 15.05 52.62
CA ILE A 5 -47.63 14.05 52.09
C ILE A 5 -47.06 14.64 50.81
N GLY A 6 -45.82 15.07 50.90
CA GLY A 6 -45.05 15.48 49.66
C GLY A 6 -44.52 14.28 48.92
N ALA A 7 -44.95 14.11 47.69
CA ALA A 7 -44.39 13.12 46.78
C ALA A 7 -43.10 13.67 46.11
N LEU A 8 -41.97 13.07 46.45
CA LEU A 8 -40.71 13.30 45.71
C LEU A 8 -40.74 12.48 44.40
N ALA A 9 -40.84 13.16 43.29
CA ALA A 9 -40.61 12.53 41.96
C ALA A 9 -39.10 12.43 41.68
N ALA A 10 -38.56 11.24 41.74
CA ALA A 10 -37.18 10.97 41.31
C ALA A 10 -37.15 10.89 39.80
N CYS A 11 -36.52 11.89 39.14
CA CYS A 11 -36.22 11.90 37.72
C CYS A 11 -35.02 11.03 37.47
N LEU A 12 -35.20 9.80 36.98
CA LEU A 12 -34.12 8.96 36.45
C LEU A 12 -33.68 9.53 35.10
N ILE A 13 -32.52 10.17 35.07
CA ILE A 13 -31.83 10.52 33.81
C ILE A 13 -31.14 9.25 33.32
N LEU A 14 -31.73 8.60 32.32
CA LEU A 14 -31.07 7.55 31.54
C LEU A 14 -30.02 8.25 30.68
N ALA A 15 -28.77 8.20 31.13
CA ALA A 15 -27.62 8.54 30.29
C ALA A 15 -27.48 7.46 29.21
N SER A 16 -27.93 7.76 28.01
CA SER A 16 -27.60 6.97 26.83
C SER A 16 -26.10 7.11 26.59
N THR A 17 -25.34 6.10 26.94
CA THR A 17 -23.96 5.96 26.45
C THR A 17 -24.06 5.59 24.98
N ASP A 18 -23.94 6.58 24.10
CA ASP A 18 -23.60 6.31 22.71
C ASP A 18 -22.21 5.69 22.70
N ASP A 19 -22.15 4.36 22.71
CA ASP A 19 -20.97 3.61 22.29
C ASP A 19 -20.78 3.93 20.80
N ALA A 20 -20.05 5.02 20.53
CA ALA A 20 -19.46 5.25 19.24
C ALA A 20 -18.47 4.10 19.02
N THR A 21 -18.92 3.02 18.41
CA THR A 21 -18.05 2.02 17.83
C THR A 21 -17.17 2.76 16.84
N ALA A 22 -15.96 3.11 17.28
CA ALA A 22 -14.92 3.60 16.38
C ALA A 22 -14.71 2.49 15.34
N GLY A 23 -15.33 2.66 14.19
CA GLY A 23 -15.16 1.74 13.05
C GLY A 23 -13.66 1.61 12.80
N ASP A 24 -13.20 0.40 12.64
CA ASP A 24 -11.79 0.10 12.33
C ASP A 24 -11.34 1.03 11.17
N PRO A 25 -10.45 2.01 11.40
CA PRO A 25 -10.05 2.99 10.39
C PRO A 25 -9.38 2.35 9.16
N SER A 26 -9.03 1.06 9.25
CA SER A 26 -8.43 0.29 8.15
C SER A 26 -9.42 -0.08 7.03
N GLN A 27 -10.71 0.23 7.14
CA GLN A 27 -11.73 -0.41 6.29
C GLN A 27 -12.33 0.46 5.18
N ASN A 28 -12.14 1.76 5.16
CA ASN A 28 -12.79 2.57 4.12
C ASN A 28 -11.87 2.92 2.94
N VAL A 29 -11.50 1.89 2.17
CA VAL A 29 -10.68 2.07 0.95
C VAL A 29 -11.38 2.98 -0.07
N GLN A 30 -12.70 2.94 -0.15
CA GLN A 30 -13.48 3.76 -1.09
C GLN A 30 -13.37 5.26 -0.82
N SER A 31 -12.97 5.67 0.39
CA SER A 31 -12.71 7.08 0.70
C SER A 31 -11.36 7.58 0.17
N VAL A 32 -10.48 6.68 -0.28
CA VAL A 32 -9.18 7.04 -0.88
C VAL A 32 -9.38 7.35 -2.37
N LEU A 33 -9.21 8.62 -2.73
CA LEU A 33 -9.33 9.03 -4.13
C LEU A 33 -8.33 8.26 -5.01
N GLY A 34 -8.84 7.62 -6.06
CA GLY A 34 -7.99 6.88 -7.00
C GLY A 34 -7.45 5.54 -6.47
N TRP A 35 -8.06 4.99 -5.41
CA TRP A 35 -7.65 3.69 -4.84
C TRP A 35 -7.56 2.57 -5.89
N GLU A 36 -8.33 2.66 -6.97
CA GLU A 36 -8.34 1.68 -8.05
C GLU A 36 -7.01 1.61 -8.83
N ALA A 37 -6.17 2.63 -8.71
CA ALA A 37 -4.80 2.59 -9.25
C ALA A 37 -3.90 1.59 -8.49
N VAL A 38 -4.33 1.10 -7.32
CA VAL A 38 -3.67 -0.03 -6.67
C VAL A 38 -4.26 -1.33 -7.17
N GLY A 39 -3.38 -2.28 -7.46
CA GLY A 39 -3.78 -3.59 -7.99
C GLY A 39 -3.02 -4.72 -7.33
N ARG A 40 -3.66 -5.89 -7.33
CA ARG A 40 -3.00 -7.14 -7.00
C ARG A 40 -2.09 -7.54 -8.17
N LEU A 41 -0.84 -7.89 -7.86
CA LEU A 41 0.04 -8.59 -8.78
C LEU A 41 -0.11 -10.09 -8.56
N ASN A 42 -0.74 -10.77 -9.51
CA ASN A 42 -0.80 -12.22 -9.54
C ASN A 42 0.43 -12.76 -10.30
N ILE A 43 1.26 -13.52 -9.62
CA ILE A 43 2.58 -13.96 -10.10
C ILE A 43 2.56 -15.47 -10.30
N GLY A 44 2.40 -15.90 -11.55
CA GLY A 44 2.36 -17.33 -11.92
C GLY A 44 1.19 -18.10 -11.28
N GLY A 45 0.15 -17.43 -10.83
CA GLY A 45 -1.03 -18.04 -10.19
C GLY A 45 -0.79 -18.57 -8.76
N ARG A 46 0.41 -18.44 -8.21
CA ARG A 46 0.81 -18.99 -6.90
C ARG A 46 1.20 -17.95 -5.88
N ASN A 47 1.88 -16.90 -6.33
CA ASN A 47 2.37 -15.82 -5.47
C ASN A 47 1.62 -14.53 -5.79
N MET A 48 1.56 -13.65 -4.82
CA MET A 48 0.98 -12.33 -5.00
C MET A 48 1.80 -11.25 -4.30
N CYS A 49 1.76 -10.09 -4.90
CA CYS A 49 2.21 -8.82 -4.35
C CYS A 49 1.16 -7.74 -4.64
N THR A 50 1.47 -6.53 -4.25
CA THR A 50 0.70 -5.34 -4.59
C THR A 50 1.53 -4.46 -5.54
N GLY A 51 0.87 -3.70 -6.39
CA GLY A 51 1.49 -2.70 -7.25
C GLY A 51 0.61 -1.46 -7.39
N ALA A 52 1.21 -0.35 -7.80
CA ALA A 52 0.53 0.92 -8.02
C ALA A 52 0.72 1.41 -9.44
N LEU A 53 -0.37 1.73 -10.14
CA LEU A 53 -0.35 2.36 -11.46
C LEU A 53 0.17 3.80 -11.30
N ILE A 54 1.31 4.12 -11.94
CA ILE A 54 1.98 5.44 -11.88
C ILE A 54 1.98 6.17 -13.24
N ALA A 55 1.65 5.46 -14.30
CA ALA A 55 1.38 5.98 -15.64
C ALA A 55 0.40 5.01 -16.33
N PRO A 56 -0.23 5.35 -17.47
CA PRO A 56 -1.22 4.49 -18.12
C PRO A 56 -0.75 3.05 -18.38
N ASN A 57 0.55 2.84 -18.56
CA ASN A 57 1.14 1.53 -18.85
C ASN A 57 2.26 1.14 -17.88
N LEU A 58 2.47 1.86 -16.76
CA LEU A 58 3.54 1.60 -15.82
C LEU A 58 3.01 1.35 -14.41
N VAL A 59 3.51 0.28 -13.80
CA VAL A 59 3.19 -0.12 -12.42
C VAL A 59 4.47 -0.15 -11.59
N LEU A 60 4.42 0.50 -10.43
CA LEU A 60 5.47 0.49 -9.43
C LEU A 60 5.23 -0.65 -8.44
N THR A 61 6.29 -1.37 -8.05
CA THR A 61 6.22 -2.48 -7.08
C THR A 61 7.59 -2.76 -6.47
N ALA A 62 7.69 -3.75 -5.57
CA ALA A 62 8.95 -4.22 -5.01
C ALA A 62 9.66 -5.19 -5.97
N ALA A 63 10.99 -5.10 -6.04
CA ALA A 63 11.80 -5.94 -6.93
C ALA A 63 11.74 -7.42 -6.54
N HIS A 64 11.74 -7.73 -5.23
CA HIS A 64 11.69 -9.13 -4.75
C HIS A 64 10.44 -9.89 -5.21
N CYS A 65 9.35 -9.19 -5.52
CA CYS A 65 8.12 -9.78 -6.07
C CYS A 65 8.35 -10.51 -7.41
N LEU A 66 9.41 -10.15 -8.12
CA LEU A 66 9.69 -10.62 -9.46
C LEU A 66 10.71 -11.78 -9.49
N PHE A 67 10.88 -12.41 -8.32
CA PHE A 67 11.74 -13.59 -8.17
C PHE A 67 10.97 -14.73 -7.52
N ASN A 68 11.20 -15.93 -7.99
CA ASN A 68 10.72 -17.13 -7.33
C ASN A 68 11.50 -17.33 -6.03
N GLN A 69 10.78 -17.39 -4.90
CA GLN A 69 11.38 -17.42 -3.56
C GLN A 69 12.16 -18.72 -3.27
N GLU A 70 11.82 -19.82 -3.94
CA GLU A 70 12.48 -21.12 -3.76
C GLU A 70 13.75 -21.21 -4.60
N THR A 71 13.66 -20.86 -5.89
CA THR A 71 14.73 -21.05 -6.85
C THR A 71 15.65 -19.83 -7.02
N GLY A 72 15.21 -18.64 -6.59
CA GLY A 72 15.91 -17.37 -6.79
C GLY A 72 15.90 -16.87 -8.25
N ARG A 73 15.20 -17.55 -9.14
CA ARG A 73 15.14 -17.17 -10.56
C ARG A 73 14.12 -16.04 -10.77
N ALA A 74 14.44 -15.10 -11.64
CA ALA A 74 13.49 -14.09 -12.08
C ALA A 74 12.28 -14.75 -12.75
N VAL A 75 11.07 -14.24 -12.46
CA VAL A 75 9.85 -14.70 -13.10
C VAL A 75 9.75 -14.12 -14.51
N LYS A 76 9.09 -14.85 -15.41
CA LYS A 76 8.82 -14.34 -16.77
C LYS A 76 7.82 -13.19 -16.67
N PRO A 77 8.05 -12.02 -17.30
CA PRO A 77 7.12 -10.89 -17.25
C PRO A 77 5.69 -11.30 -17.63
N SER A 78 5.52 -12.10 -18.67
CA SER A 78 4.21 -12.57 -19.13
C SER A 78 3.47 -13.48 -18.15
N SER A 79 4.12 -13.97 -17.10
CA SER A 79 3.47 -14.71 -16.01
C SER A 79 2.94 -13.79 -14.88
N VAL A 80 3.16 -12.49 -14.98
CA VAL A 80 2.70 -11.50 -14.02
C VAL A 80 1.48 -10.77 -14.57
N LYS A 81 0.39 -10.77 -13.81
CA LYS A 81 -0.84 -10.05 -14.15
C LYS A 81 -1.11 -8.97 -13.10
N PHE A 82 -1.34 -7.75 -13.57
CA PHE A 82 -1.77 -6.63 -12.75
C PHE A 82 -3.30 -6.49 -12.81
N GLU A 83 -3.95 -6.62 -11.66
CA GLU A 83 -5.40 -6.57 -11.48
C GLU A 83 -5.75 -5.29 -10.71
N ALA A 84 -5.89 -4.19 -11.44
CA ALA A 84 -6.18 -2.86 -10.90
C ALA A 84 -7.61 -2.76 -10.38
N GLY A 85 -7.79 -2.13 -9.22
CA GLY A 85 -9.09 -1.90 -8.62
C GLY A 85 -9.87 -3.19 -8.32
N LEU A 86 -9.15 -4.27 -7.96
CA LEU A 86 -9.78 -5.53 -7.58
C LEU A 86 -10.56 -5.36 -6.27
N ASN A 87 -11.88 -5.64 -6.29
CA ASN A 87 -12.73 -5.62 -5.11
C ASN A 87 -13.76 -6.75 -5.17
N GLY A 88 -13.56 -7.77 -4.36
CA GLY A 88 -14.34 -9.00 -4.40
C GLY A 88 -14.13 -9.77 -5.70
N ARG A 89 -15.16 -9.88 -6.53
CA ARG A 89 -15.10 -10.52 -7.85
C ARG A 89 -14.94 -9.52 -9.01
N ARG A 90 -14.92 -8.23 -8.72
CA ARG A 90 -14.80 -7.19 -9.74
C ARG A 90 -13.37 -6.73 -9.85
N VAL A 91 -12.83 -6.71 -11.07
CA VAL A 91 -11.55 -6.12 -11.43
C VAL A 91 -11.86 -4.96 -12.37
N LYS A 92 -11.38 -3.76 -12.08
CA LYS A 92 -11.65 -2.59 -12.93
C LYS A 92 -10.85 -2.70 -14.23
N ALA A 93 -9.57 -3.04 -14.14
CA ALA A 93 -8.74 -3.35 -15.30
C ALA A 93 -7.75 -4.48 -15.01
N SER A 94 -7.52 -5.36 -15.98
CA SER A 94 -6.53 -6.44 -15.89
C SER A 94 -5.60 -6.40 -17.09
N ARG A 95 -4.28 -6.43 -16.83
CA ARG A 95 -3.22 -6.37 -17.86
C ARG A 95 -2.10 -7.34 -17.51
N THR A 96 -1.47 -7.89 -18.55
CA THR A 96 -0.26 -8.70 -18.42
C THR A 96 0.96 -7.79 -18.45
N VAL A 97 2.00 -8.15 -17.71
CA VAL A 97 3.28 -7.44 -17.75
C VAL A 97 4.05 -7.86 -18.99
N SER A 98 4.54 -6.90 -19.77
CA SER A 98 5.36 -7.12 -20.97
C SER A 98 6.85 -6.95 -20.69
N ARG A 99 7.22 -6.09 -19.74
CA ARG A 99 8.63 -5.78 -19.41
C ARG A 99 8.78 -5.46 -17.94
N VAL A 100 9.97 -5.72 -17.41
CA VAL A 100 10.36 -5.45 -16.01
C VAL A 100 11.67 -4.66 -16.03
N GLU A 101 11.70 -3.55 -15.29
CA GLU A 101 12.90 -2.77 -14.99
C GLU A 101 13.14 -2.83 -13.48
N LEU A 102 14.25 -3.44 -13.09
CA LEU A 102 14.71 -3.56 -11.70
C LEU A 102 15.68 -2.44 -11.35
N HIS A 103 15.72 -2.06 -10.06
CA HIS A 103 16.82 -1.22 -9.58
C HIS A 103 18.18 -1.89 -9.94
N PRO A 104 19.15 -1.16 -10.52
CA PRO A 104 20.40 -1.75 -11.02
C PRO A 104 21.23 -2.42 -9.93
N ASP A 105 21.14 -1.91 -8.69
CA ASP A 105 21.88 -2.43 -7.55
C ASP A 105 21.11 -3.47 -6.75
N TYR A 106 19.87 -3.78 -7.12
CA TYR A 106 19.11 -4.82 -6.46
C TYR A 106 19.71 -6.21 -6.72
N ARG A 107 19.89 -6.98 -5.66
CA ARG A 107 20.37 -8.37 -5.72
C ARG A 107 19.45 -9.23 -4.86
N PHE A 108 18.73 -10.15 -5.48
CA PHE A 108 17.82 -11.04 -4.78
C PHE A 108 18.59 -11.92 -3.77
N ARG A 109 18.03 -12.09 -2.56
CA ARG A 109 18.63 -12.82 -1.42
C ARG A 109 19.91 -12.22 -0.84
N SER A 110 20.36 -11.07 -1.27
CA SER A 110 21.38 -10.33 -0.55
C SER A 110 20.83 -9.80 0.76
N GLN A 111 21.66 -9.74 1.79
CA GLN A 111 21.28 -9.23 3.09
C GLN A 111 21.79 -7.80 3.28
N GLY A 112 21.14 -7.06 4.18
CA GLY A 112 21.53 -5.72 4.58
C GLY A 112 20.49 -4.64 4.21
N GLN A 113 20.61 -3.49 4.87
CA GLN A 113 19.69 -2.35 4.69
C GLN A 113 19.72 -1.78 3.27
N SER A 114 20.89 -1.79 2.62
CA SER A 114 21.03 -1.33 1.24
C SER A 114 20.15 -2.11 0.27
N GLN A 115 19.97 -3.41 0.49
CA GLN A 115 19.11 -4.22 -0.38
C GLN A 115 17.62 -3.85 -0.25
N ILE A 116 17.18 -3.43 0.92
CA ILE A 116 15.83 -2.91 1.12
C ILE A 116 15.67 -1.56 0.40
N GLY A 117 16.69 -0.70 0.44
CA GLY A 117 16.70 0.58 -0.28
C GLY A 117 16.69 0.43 -1.82
N TYR A 118 17.08 -0.73 -2.34
CA TYR A 118 17.07 -1.03 -3.78
C TYR A 118 15.91 -1.94 -4.20
N ASP A 119 15.04 -2.33 -3.27
CA ASP A 119 13.95 -3.26 -3.52
C ASP A 119 12.77 -2.58 -4.22
N ILE A 120 13.00 -2.12 -5.44
CA ILE A 120 12.00 -1.41 -6.24
C ILE A 120 12.10 -1.81 -7.72
N ALA A 121 10.94 -1.88 -8.38
CA ALA A 121 10.83 -2.21 -9.80
C ALA A 121 9.70 -1.42 -10.47
N VAL A 122 9.87 -1.17 -11.77
CA VAL A 122 8.84 -0.63 -12.65
C VAL A 122 8.47 -1.70 -13.67
N LEU A 123 7.18 -2.01 -13.78
CA LEU A 123 6.62 -2.94 -14.73
C LEU A 123 5.96 -2.18 -15.87
N ARG A 124 6.20 -2.60 -17.11
CA ARG A 124 5.42 -2.16 -18.27
C ARG A 124 4.29 -3.14 -18.54
N LEU A 125 3.08 -2.64 -18.68
CA LEU A 125 1.92 -3.41 -19.08
C LEU A 125 1.92 -3.67 -20.60
N ASP A 126 1.27 -4.75 -21.04
CA ASP A 126 1.12 -5.13 -22.44
C ASP A 126 0.33 -4.09 -23.25
N ARG A 127 -0.60 -3.41 -22.58
CA ARG A 127 -1.41 -2.32 -23.13
C ARG A 127 -1.78 -1.34 -22.03
N PRO A 128 -1.97 -0.05 -22.35
CA PRO A 128 -2.30 0.96 -21.35
C PRO A 128 -3.69 0.74 -20.73
N ILE A 129 -3.87 1.27 -19.53
CA ILE A 129 -5.16 1.53 -18.89
C ILE A 129 -5.44 3.02 -19.10
N SER A 130 -6.58 3.35 -19.68
CA SER A 130 -6.94 4.77 -19.92
C SER A 130 -6.99 5.54 -18.61
N SER A 131 -6.44 6.76 -18.59
CA SER A 131 -6.53 7.64 -17.41
C SER A 131 -7.97 8.10 -17.13
N SER A 132 -8.90 7.97 -18.09
CA SER A 132 -10.34 8.16 -17.86
C SER A 132 -10.97 6.95 -17.16
N GLU A 133 -10.39 5.77 -17.26
CA GLU A 133 -10.81 4.55 -16.55
C GLU A 133 -10.20 4.48 -15.16
N ILE A 134 -8.88 4.62 -15.05
CA ILE A 134 -8.14 4.65 -13.79
C ILE A 134 -7.07 5.74 -13.88
N MET A 135 -7.21 6.77 -13.04
CA MET A 135 -6.20 7.82 -12.93
C MET A 135 -4.96 7.28 -12.21
N PRO A 136 -3.77 7.29 -12.85
CA PRO A 136 -2.54 6.87 -12.20
C PRO A 136 -2.17 7.79 -11.03
N PHE A 137 -1.54 7.25 -10.00
CA PHE A 137 -1.00 8.05 -8.90
C PHE A 137 0.16 8.93 -9.37
N ARG A 138 0.20 10.13 -8.83
CA ARG A 138 1.41 10.97 -8.88
C ARG A 138 2.36 10.53 -7.78
N MET A 139 3.65 10.68 -8.03
CA MET A 139 4.70 10.48 -7.02
C MET A 139 5.03 11.81 -6.35
N ALA A 140 5.55 11.73 -5.12
CA ALA A 140 6.08 12.87 -4.38
C ALA A 140 7.39 12.49 -3.66
N ALA A 141 8.07 13.50 -3.13
CA ALA A 141 9.27 13.31 -2.33
C ALA A 141 8.96 12.47 -1.07
N ALA A 142 9.98 11.76 -0.59
CA ALA A 142 9.88 10.97 0.62
C ALA A 142 9.53 11.86 1.83
N PRO A 143 8.61 11.40 2.70
CA PRO A 143 8.20 12.12 3.88
C PRO A 143 9.33 12.16 4.93
N GLN A 144 9.20 13.07 5.89
CA GLN A 144 10.12 13.21 7.01
C GLN A 144 9.62 12.41 8.22
N ARG A 145 10.50 12.25 9.23
CA ARG A 145 10.12 11.66 10.52
C ARG A 145 8.95 12.43 11.13
N GLY A 146 7.94 11.71 11.58
CA GLY A 146 6.71 12.25 12.18
C GLY A 146 5.57 12.45 11.19
N ASP A 147 5.84 12.51 9.88
CA ASP A 147 4.80 12.67 8.87
C ASP A 147 3.83 11.48 8.90
N SER A 148 2.55 11.79 8.61
CA SER A 148 1.51 10.79 8.48
C SER A 148 1.47 10.23 7.06
N VAL A 149 1.36 8.91 6.97
CA VAL A 149 1.24 8.17 5.72
C VAL A 149 0.18 7.07 5.85
N GLY A 150 -0.19 6.45 4.73
CA GLY A 150 -1.01 5.24 4.70
C GLY A 150 -0.47 4.23 3.72
N VAL A 151 -0.80 2.96 3.91
CA VAL A 151 -0.45 1.86 3.00
C VAL A 151 -1.72 1.24 2.44
N LEU A 152 -1.85 1.22 1.12
CA LEU A 152 -2.96 0.59 0.43
C LEU A 152 -2.49 -0.70 -0.23
N SER A 153 -2.98 -1.84 0.24
CA SER A 153 -2.41 -3.14 -0.14
C SER A 153 -3.44 -4.24 -0.29
N TYR A 154 -3.05 -5.29 -1.02
CA TYR A 154 -3.66 -6.62 -0.98
C TYR A 154 -2.79 -7.53 -0.12
N THR A 155 -3.42 -8.46 0.60
CA THR A 155 -2.69 -9.43 1.46
C THR A 155 -3.19 -10.84 1.19
N TYR A 156 -2.44 -11.87 1.59
CA TYR A 156 -2.91 -13.25 1.44
C TYR A 156 -4.19 -13.53 2.24
N VAL A 157 -4.41 -12.81 3.34
CA VAL A 157 -5.64 -12.92 4.16
C VAL A 157 -6.82 -12.26 3.44
N GLN A 158 -6.58 -11.15 2.73
CA GLN A 158 -7.58 -10.41 1.94
C GLN A 158 -7.07 -10.23 0.50
N ASN A 159 -6.97 -11.32 -0.24
CA ASN A 159 -6.34 -11.34 -1.55
C ASN A 159 -7.21 -10.75 -2.68
N ASN A 160 -8.48 -10.55 -2.43
CA ASN A 160 -9.45 -10.02 -3.42
C ASN A 160 -10.09 -8.69 -3.01
N ARG A 161 -9.69 -8.11 -1.87
CA ARG A 161 -10.12 -6.78 -1.42
C ARG A 161 -8.93 -5.99 -0.94
N PRO A 162 -8.81 -4.71 -1.33
CA PRO A 162 -7.73 -3.88 -0.81
C PRO A 162 -8.00 -3.52 0.65
N ARG A 163 -6.93 -3.29 1.39
CA ARG A 163 -6.94 -2.77 2.75
C ARG A 163 -6.15 -1.48 2.78
N PHE A 164 -6.68 -0.47 3.44
CA PHE A 164 -5.98 0.78 3.68
C PHE A 164 -5.63 0.93 5.16
N GLU A 165 -4.35 0.87 5.46
CA GLU A 165 -3.81 1.05 6.81
C GLU A 165 -3.41 2.51 7.00
N GLN A 166 -4.14 3.24 7.86
CA GLN A 166 -3.90 4.64 8.22
C GLN A 166 -4.59 5.00 9.54
N PRO A 167 -4.11 6.05 10.27
CA PRO A 167 -2.87 6.75 10.03
C PRO A 167 -1.67 5.91 10.45
N CYS A 168 -0.61 5.96 9.67
CA CYS A 168 0.71 5.47 10.08
C CYS A 168 1.66 6.67 10.16
N HIS A 169 2.76 6.51 10.90
CA HIS A 169 3.76 7.56 11.05
C HIS A 169 5.13 7.07 10.60
N VAL A 170 5.88 7.96 9.98
CA VAL A 170 7.29 7.73 9.68
C VAL A 170 8.08 7.84 10.98
N LEU A 171 8.71 6.74 11.39
CA LEU A 171 9.56 6.67 12.58
C LEU A 171 10.99 7.11 12.30
N ALA A 172 11.51 6.73 11.13
CA ALA A 172 12.85 7.08 10.68
C ALA A 172 12.92 7.07 9.14
N ARG A 173 13.84 7.87 8.63
CA ARG A 173 14.31 7.81 7.25
C ARG A 173 15.81 7.60 7.29
N GLN A 174 16.30 6.58 6.59
CA GLN A 174 17.73 6.27 6.53
C GLN A 174 18.09 5.90 5.09
N ALA A 175 18.94 6.71 4.47
CA ALA A 175 19.25 6.59 3.05
C ALA A 175 17.95 6.42 2.22
N GLU A 176 17.85 5.32 1.47
CA GLU A 176 16.73 5.00 0.58
C GLU A 176 15.60 4.22 1.29
N THR A 177 15.55 4.22 2.62
CA THR A 177 14.53 3.49 3.38
C THR A 177 13.70 4.37 4.29
N LEU A 178 12.42 4.00 4.45
CA LEU A 178 11.50 4.53 5.45
C LEU A 178 11.12 3.44 6.44
N VAL A 179 11.17 3.75 7.73
CA VAL A 179 10.61 2.90 8.79
C VAL A 179 9.29 3.51 9.25
N MET A 180 8.21 2.73 9.25
CA MET A 180 6.85 3.22 9.48
C MET A 180 6.10 2.35 10.49
N THR A 181 5.11 2.96 11.15
CA THR A 181 4.24 2.24 12.11
C THR A 181 3.15 1.40 11.43
N CYS A 182 3.01 1.45 10.11
CA CYS A 182 2.02 0.65 9.39
C CYS A 182 2.22 -0.85 9.66
N LEU A 183 1.11 -1.55 9.93
CA LEU A 183 1.12 -3.00 10.09
C LEU A 183 0.82 -3.66 8.75
N VAL A 184 1.86 -4.17 8.10
CA VAL A 184 1.72 -4.83 6.80
C VAL A 184 1.81 -6.35 6.95
N GLU A 185 1.08 -7.06 6.08
CA GLU A 185 1.06 -8.52 6.03
C GLU A 185 1.62 -9.03 4.71
N PHE A 186 1.84 -10.34 4.61
CA PHE A 186 2.29 -10.98 3.37
C PHE A 186 1.31 -10.70 2.23
N GLY A 187 1.84 -10.30 1.09
CA GLY A 187 1.10 -9.79 -0.07
C GLY A 187 1.12 -8.27 -0.19
N ALA A 188 1.38 -7.53 0.91
CA ALA A 188 1.54 -6.07 0.88
C ALA A 188 2.88 -5.61 0.26
N SER A 189 3.81 -6.53 -0.01
CA SER A 189 5.04 -6.25 -0.77
C SER A 189 4.72 -5.52 -2.07
N GLY A 190 5.41 -4.41 -2.34
CA GLY A 190 5.17 -3.57 -3.51
C GLY A 190 3.99 -2.61 -3.39
N ALA A 191 3.27 -2.61 -2.27
CA ALA A 191 2.18 -1.67 -2.02
C ALA A 191 2.68 -0.23 -1.94
N PRO A 192 1.95 0.75 -2.51
CA PRO A 192 2.30 2.15 -2.36
C PRO A 192 2.15 2.60 -0.90
N VAL A 193 3.15 3.32 -0.44
CA VAL A 193 3.04 4.21 0.71
C VAL A 193 2.55 5.55 0.21
N LEU A 194 1.45 6.02 0.73
CA LEU A 194 0.73 7.19 0.27
C LEU A 194 0.85 8.34 1.28
N ALA A 195 1.27 9.51 0.81
CA ALA A 195 1.01 10.76 1.51
C ALA A 195 -0.45 11.16 1.25
N VAL A 196 -1.23 11.25 2.32
CA VAL A 196 -2.66 11.57 2.27
C VAL A 196 -2.87 12.95 2.87
N VAL A 197 -3.35 13.88 2.05
CA VAL A 197 -3.74 15.23 2.48
C VAL A 197 -5.24 15.35 2.27
N PRO A 198 -6.02 15.75 3.29
CA PRO A 198 -7.46 15.92 3.15
C PRO A 198 -7.83 16.78 1.93
N GLY A 199 -8.79 16.32 1.15
CA GLY A 199 -9.27 17.01 -0.06
C GLY A 199 -8.33 16.96 -1.28
N GLN A 200 -7.19 16.26 -1.20
CA GLN A 200 -6.26 16.07 -2.31
C GLN A 200 -6.15 14.60 -2.72
N ALA A 201 -5.83 14.37 -3.99
CA ALA A 201 -5.47 13.02 -4.44
C ALA A 201 -4.16 12.57 -3.77
N PRO A 202 -4.12 11.37 -3.19
CA PRO A 202 -2.93 10.86 -2.53
C PRO A 202 -1.78 10.71 -3.52
N ARG A 203 -0.55 10.78 -3.00
CA ARG A 203 0.68 10.67 -3.80
C ARG A 203 1.54 9.52 -3.28
N VAL A 204 2.14 8.75 -4.16
CA VAL A 204 3.08 7.69 -3.79
C VAL A 204 4.39 8.32 -3.34
N VAL A 205 4.84 7.99 -2.15
CA VAL A 205 6.09 8.50 -1.54
C VAL A 205 7.10 7.40 -1.25
N SER A 206 6.66 6.14 -1.25
CA SER A 206 7.51 4.97 -1.02
C SER A 206 6.77 3.70 -1.46
N VAL A 207 7.47 2.57 -1.48
CA VAL A 207 6.94 1.24 -1.77
C VAL A 207 7.28 0.30 -0.62
N VAL A 208 6.31 -0.46 -0.14
CA VAL A 208 6.52 -1.45 0.93
C VAL A 208 7.47 -2.55 0.44
N SER A 209 8.58 -2.73 1.15
CA SER A 209 9.56 -3.78 0.90
C SER A 209 9.51 -4.90 1.93
N ALA A 210 9.47 -4.56 3.21
CA ALA A 210 9.57 -5.54 4.26
C ALA A 210 8.72 -5.19 5.49
N LYS A 211 8.47 -6.22 6.31
CA LYS A 211 8.03 -6.08 7.70
C LYS A 211 9.20 -6.42 8.63
N ALA A 212 9.31 -5.71 9.73
CA ALA A 212 10.39 -5.87 10.70
C ALA A 212 9.86 -5.67 12.13
N ALA A 213 10.76 -5.83 13.10
CA ALA A 213 10.54 -5.46 14.49
C ALA A 213 11.61 -4.45 14.92
N MET A 214 11.20 -3.45 15.66
CA MET A 214 12.05 -2.47 16.30
C MET A 214 11.76 -2.51 17.80
N GLY A 215 12.60 -3.25 18.55
CA GLY A 215 12.26 -3.65 19.92
C GLY A 215 10.98 -4.50 19.92
N ASN A 216 10.02 -4.14 20.75
CA ASN A 216 8.73 -4.84 20.88
C ASN A 216 7.67 -4.37 19.86
N LYS A 217 8.01 -3.41 18.98
CA LYS A 217 7.06 -2.84 18.02
C LYS A 217 7.24 -3.48 16.65
N ARG A 218 6.14 -3.92 16.05
CA ARG A 218 6.13 -4.28 14.62
C ARG A 218 6.18 -3.00 13.80
N VAL A 219 6.97 -3.00 12.75
CA VAL A 219 7.15 -1.89 11.83
C VAL A 219 7.15 -2.40 10.40
N SER A 220 6.88 -1.51 9.45
CA SER A 220 7.13 -1.77 8.02
C SER A 220 8.29 -0.92 7.54
N ILE A 221 8.97 -1.45 6.52
CA ILE A 221 10.08 -0.76 5.86
C ILE A 221 9.68 -0.58 4.39
N GLY A 222 9.85 0.64 3.90
CA GLY A 222 9.60 0.99 2.50
C GLY A 222 10.85 1.50 1.82
N THR A 223 10.96 1.29 0.51
CA THR A 223 11.96 1.88 -0.38
C THR A 223 11.49 3.25 -0.84
N THR A 224 12.31 4.29 -0.71
CA THR A 224 11.97 5.64 -1.17
C THR A 224 12.05 5.77 -2.70
N LEU A 225 11.43 6.82 -3.23
CA LEU A 225 11.40 7.11 -4.67
C LEU A 225 12.49 8.14 -5.00
N ASP A 226 13.63 7.65 -5.44
CA ASP A 226 14.80 8.45 -5.79
C ASP A 226 14.92 8.73 -7.30
N GLN A 227 16.07 9.28 -7.72
CA GLN A 227 16.37 9.51 -9.14
C GLN A 227 16.43 8.22 -9.96
N THR A 228 16.80 7.10 -9.33
CA THR A 228 16.87 5.80 -9.99
C THR A 228 15.47 5.36 -10.45
N VAL A 229 14.45 5.59 -9.64
CA VAL A 229 13.06 5.30 -10.04
C VAL A 229 12.66 6.09 -11.29
N GLN A 230 13.06 7.36 -11.40
CA GLN A 230 12.82 8.15 -12.60
C GLN A 230 13.53 7.56 -13.84
N MET A 231 14.72 7.01 -13.65
CA MET A 231 15.44 6.31 -14.73
C MET A 231 14.70 5.02 -15.13
N LEU A 232 14.23 4.22 -14.16
CA LEU A 232 13.45 3.00 -14.43
C LEU A 232 12.17 3.32 -15.21
N ILE A 233 11.47 4.40 -14.84
CA ILE A 233 10.26 4.87 -15.54
C ILE A 233 10.60 5.18 -17.01
N ARG A 234 11.67 5.92 -17.27
CA ARG A 234 12.09 6.23 -18.65
C ARG A 234 12.48 5.00 -19.45
N ARG A 235 13.08 3.98 -18.81
CA ARG A 235 13.47 2.73 -19.49
C ARG A 235 12.28 1.82 -19.77
N ALA A 236 11.29 1.82 -18.87
CA ALA A 236 10.08 1.04 -19.01
C ALA A 236 9.07 1.67 -19.99
N GLY A 237 9.01 2.99 -20.08
CA GLY A 237 8.11 3.77 -20.97
C GLY A 237 8.53 3.80 -22.41
#